data_e1fde0a2ae7fd4933e1e83a9f74cda33
#
_entry.id   e1fde0a2ae7fd4933e1e83a9f74cda33
#
_cell.length_a   1.000
_cell.length_b   1.000
_cell.length_c   1.000
_cell.angle_alpha   90.00
_cell.angle_beta   90.00
_cell.angle_gamma   90.00
#
_symmetry.space_group_name_H-M   'P 1'
#
loop_
_entity.id
_entity.type
_entity.pdbx_description
1 polymer ?
#
loop_
_entity_poly.entity_id
_entity_poly.type
_entity_poly.pdbx_seq_one_letter_code
_entity_poly.pdbx_strand_id
1 'polypeptide(L)'
;MSASVIALAKAKLEPSLHPRDFFVFVFGPALQSETAIEPPSSAINGHNEVMEHARYLRYRTKARLEELGFSVDFGEAKDVLKFWLEMFHAPDPASAEALHASKASGAVVIFPGSFGSMAELALFARQDDIAEKTVAIVHETYSSFFRRG
;
A
#
# COMPACT_ATOMS: atom_id res chain seq x y z
N MET A 1 17.92 14.22 9.80
CA MET A 1 18.11 14.88 8.47
C MET A 1 17.65 16.33 8.58
N SER A 2 18.45 17.28 8.10
CA SER A 2 18.11 18.70 8.24
C SER A 2 17.00 19.09 7.25
N ALA A 3 16.13 20.03 7.64
CA ALA A 3 15.05 20.56 6.81
C ALA A 3 15.53 21.06 5.43
N SER A 4 16.81 21.48 5.32
CA SER A 4 17.40 21.96 4.06
C SER A 4 17.63 20.83 3.02
N VAL A 5 17.94 19.61 3.47
CA VAL A 5 18.15 18.46 2.57
C VAL A 5 16.81 18.00 1.97
N ILE A 6 15.74 18.03 2.79
CA ILE A 6 14.39 17.70 2.34
C ILE A 6 13.89 18.74 1.33
N ALA A 7 14.12 20.02 1.59
CA ALA A 7 13.74 21.10 0.68
C ALA A 7 14.50 21.03 -0.65
N LEU A 8 15.81 20.70 -0.61
CA LEU A 8 16.62 20.56 -1.83
C LEU A 8 16.22 19.32 -2.67
N ALA A 9 15.91 18.21 -2.00
CA ALA A 9 15.39 17.01 -2.67
C ALA A 9 14.02 17.27 -3.30
N LYS A 10 13.13 17.99 -2.61
CA LYS A 10 11.83 18.40 -3.09
C LYS A 10 11.96 19.32 -4.32
N ALA A 11 12.81 20.33 -4.27
CA ALA A 11 13.04 21.25 -5.39
C ALA A 11 13.67 20.59 -6.62
N LYS A 12 14.43 19.49 -6.46
CA LYS A 12 15.00 18.73 -7.58
C LYS A 12 14.01 17.74 -8.20
N LEU A 13 12.99 17.31 -7.47
CA LEU A 13 11.96 16.37 -7.94
C LEU A 13 10.75 17.09 -8.56
N GLU A 14 10.48 18.33 -8.19
CA GLU A 14 9.31 19.09 -8.65
C GLU A 14 9.20 19.33 -10.17
N PRO A 15 10.26 19.39 -10.99
CA PRO A 15 10.08 19.62 -12.42
C PRO A 15 9.68 18.39 -13.24
N SER A 16 9.76 17.17 -12.70
CA SER A 16 9.68 15.96 -13.53
C SER A 16 8.56 14.96 -13.22
N LEU A 17 7.88 15.10 -12.08
CA LEU A 17 6.82 14.16 -11.70
C LEU A 17 5.55 14.93 -11.33
N HIS A 18 4.57 14.92 -12.22
CA HIS A 18 3.22 15.37 -11.88
C HIS A 18 2.58 14.31 -10.99
N PRO A 19 2.03 14.64 -9.80
CA PRO A 19 1.36 13.66 -8.95
C PRO A 19 0.29 12.84 -9.68
N ARG A 20 -0.37 13.43 -10.68
CA ARG A 20 -1.39 12.77 -11.52
C ARG A 20 -0.86 11.63 -12.37
N ASP A 21 0.43 11.64 -12.68
CA ASP A 21 1.09 10.61 -13.49
C ASP A 21 1.69 9.51 -12.60
N PHE A 22 1.57 9.67 -11.28
CA PHE A 22 2.16 8.76 -10.30
C PHE A 22 1.07 7.93 -9.64
N PHE A 23 1.07 6.65 -9.96
CA PHE A 23 0.11 5.69 -9.45
C PHE A 23 0.64 5.06 -8.15
N VAL A 24 -0.15 5.14 -7.08
CA VAL A 24 0.16 4.50 -5.79
C VAL A 24 -0.78 3.33 -5.58
N PHE A 25 -0.22 2.16 -5.33
CA PHE A 25 -0.98 0.96 -5.04
C PHE A 25 -0.97 0.68 -3.53
N VAL A 26 -2.15 0.63 -2.91
CA VAL A 26 -2.28 0.55 -1.45
C VAL A 26 -2.89 -0.79 -1.05
N PHE A 27 -2.10 -1.60 -0.34
CA PHE A 27 -2.47 -2.92 0.15
C PHE A 27 -2.77 -2.94 1.65
N GLY A 28 -3.49 -3.96 2.08
CA GLY A 28 -3.79 -4.20 3.48
C GLY A 28 -5.07 -5.03 3.65
N PRO A 29 -5.58 -5.19 4.89
CA PRO A 29 -6.84 -5.91 5.12
C PRO A 29 -7.98 -5.30 4.31
N ALA A 30 -8.81 -6.17 3.70
CA ALA A 30 -9.89 -5.76 2.83
C ALA A 30 -10.83 -4.73 3.50
N LEU A 31 -11.21 -3.71 2.74
CA LEU A 31 -12.20 -2.72 3.17
C LEU A 31 -13.60 -3.26 2.86
N GLN A 32 -14.46 -3.29 3.88
CA GLN A 32 -15.82 -3.83 3.73
C GLN A 32 -16.78 -2.89 3.00
N SER A 33 -16.44 -1.60 2.93
CA SER A 33 -17.21 -0.58 2.21
C SER A 33 -16.32 0.62 1.89
N GLU A 34 -16.73 1.43 0.91
CA GLU A 34 -16.10 2.71 0.58
C GLU A 34 -16.50 3.84 1.55
N THR A 35 -17.32 3.53 2.55
CA THR A 35 -17.74 4.52 3.57
C THR A 35 -16.56 4.88 4.47
N ALA A 36 -16.58 6.12 4.97
CA ALA A 36 -15.56 6.60 5.90
C ALA A 36 -15.39 5.64 7.09
N ILE A 37 -14.15 5.21 7.29
CA ILE A 37 -13.80 4.30 8.37
C ILE A 37 -13.40 5.14 9.58
N GLU A 38 -14.11 4.94 10.68
CA GLU A 38 -13.78 5.59 11.96
C GLU A 38 -12.51 5.00 12.58
N PRO A 39 -11.77 5.80 13.38
CA PRO A 39 -10.65 5.27 14.15
C PRO A 39 -11.07 4.09 14.99
N PRO A 40 -10.25 3.04 15.10
CA PRO A 40 -10.57 1.89 15.94
C PRO A 40 -10.78 2.29 17.40
N SER A 41 -11.78 1.68 18.03
CA SER A 41 -12.03 1.85 19.46
C SER A 41 -10.89 1.26 20.29
N SER A 42 -10.53 1.94 21.38
CA SER A 42 -9.55 1.43 22.36
C SER A 42 -9.98 0.14 23.09
N ALA A 43 -11.22 -0.30 22.87
CA ALA A 43 -11.74 -1.55 23.44
C ALA A 43 -11.39 -2.80 22.60
N ILE A 44 -10.84 -2.62 21.41
CA ILE A 44 -10.43 -3.72 20.55
C ILE A 44 -9.00 -4.14 20.93
N ASN A 45 -8.78 -5.43 21.14
CA ASN A 45 -7.49 -5.97 21.55
C ASN A 45 -7.02 -7.10 20.64
N GLY A 46 -5.70 -7.32 20.60
CA GLY A 46 -5.07 -8.44 19.91
C GLY A 46 -5.05 -8.31 18.39
N HIS A 47 -5.23 -9.43 17.69
CA HIS A 47 -5.14 -9.46 16.21
C HIS A 47 -6.19 -8.57 15.53
N ASN A 48 -7.39 -8.47 16.10
CA ASN A 48 -8.44 -7.60 15.57
C ASN A 48 -8.06 -6.12 15.67
N GLU A 49 -7.38 -5.71 16.74
CA GLU A 49 -6.85 -4.34 16.88
C GLU A 49 -5.90 -3.99 15.74
N VAL A 50 -4.92 -4.86 15.48
CA VAL A 50 -3.96 -4.64 14.39
C VAL A 50 -4.65 -4.55 13.04
N MET A 51 -5.61 -5.43 12.79
CA MET A 51 -6.36 -5.46 11.54
C MET A 51 -7.20 -4.19 11.34
N GLU A 52 -7.90 -3.74 12.37
CA GLU A 52 -8.75 -2.53 12.29
C GLU A 52 -7.89 -1.25 12.17
N HIS A 53 -6.75 -1.17 12.85
CA HIS A 53 -5.80 -0.07 12.65
C HIS A 53 -5.24 -0.06 11.22
N ALA A 54 -4.88 -1.22 10.68
CA ALA A 54 -4.38 -1.33 9.31
C ALA A 54 -5.45 -0.89 8.28
N ARG A 55 -6.73 -1.28 8.47
CA ARG A 55 -7.86 -0.81 7.64
C ARG A 55 -8.02 0.70 7.70
N TYR A 56 -8.04 1.25 8.90
CA TYR A 56 -8.19 2.70 9.11
C TYR A 56 -7.04 3.48 8.45
N LEU A 57 -5.80 3.07 8.70
CA LEU A 57 -4.63 3.73 8.12
C LEU A 57 -4.62 3.61 6.59
N ARG A 58 -4.97 2.45 6.05
CA ARG A 58 -5.11 2.22 4.61
C ARG A 58 -6.10 3.19 3.97
N TYR A 59 -7.29 3.32 4.55
CA TYR A 59 -8.31 4.27 4.12
C TYR A 59 -7.80 5.72 4.18
N ARG A 60 -7.22 6.13 5.31
CA ARG A 60 -6.68 7.48 5.51
C ARG A 60 -5.54 7.80 4.56
N THR A 61 -4.69 6.84 4.28
CA THR A 61 -3.58 7.00 3.33
C THR A 61 -4.11 7.25 1.92
N LYS A 62 -5.10 6.47 1.47
CA LYS A 62 -5.75 6.72 0.17
C LYS A 62 -6.29 8.15 0.10
N ALA A 63 -7.15 8.52 1.04
CA ALA A 63 -7.77 9.84 1.07
C ALA A 63 -6.71 10.96 1.03
N ARG A 64 -5.63 10.81 1.81
CA ARG A 64 -4.57 11.82 1.86
C ARG A 64 -3.74 11.89 0.57
N LEU A 65 -3.47 10.77 -0.05
CA LEU A 65 -2.76 10.75 -1.34
C LEU A 65 -3.60 11.37 -2.46
N GLU A 66 -4.90 11.08 -2.49
CA GLU A 66 -5.83 11.68 -3.47
C GLU A 66 -5.96 13.20 -3.28
N GLU A 67 -6.02 13.69 -2.04
CA GLU A 67 -5.96 15.14 -1.73
C GLU A 67 -4.66 15.80 -2.24
N LEU A 68 -3.56 15.06 -2.26
CA LEU A 68 -2.27 15.52 -2.78
C LEU A 68 -2.17 15.39 -4.31
N GLY A 69 -3.21 14.87 -4.97
CA GLY A 69 -3.31 14.74 -6.42
C GLY A 69 -2.73 13.45 -7.01
N PHE A 70 -2.37 12.46 -6.17
CA PHE A 70 -1.95 11.15 -6.65
C PHE A 70 -3.15 10.30 -7.10
N SER A 71 -2.93 9.44 -8.09
CA SER A 71 -3.86 8.37 -8.44
C SER A 71 -3.61 7.18 -7.51
N VAL A 72 -4.67 6.65 -6.88
CA VAL A 72 -4.54 5.57 -5.87
C VAL A 72 -5.51 4.44 -6.17
N ASP A 73 -4.97 3.23 -6.25
CA ASP A 73 -5.75 1.99 -6.32
C ASP A 73 -5.59 1.13 -5.07
N PHE A 74 -6.61 0.34 -4.81
CA PHE A 74 -6.57 -0.76 -3.83
C PHE A 74 -6.37 -2.11 -4.51
N GLY A 75 -5.71 -3.07 -3.81
CA GLY A 75 -5.44 -4.40 -4.31
C GLY A 75 -6.71 -5.17 -4.74
N GLU A 76 -7.82 -5.00 -4.03
CA GLU A 76 -9.09 -5.64 -4.35
C GLU A 76 -9.94 -4.94 -5.43
N ALA A 77 -9.41 -3.93 -6.11
CA ALA A 77 -10.13 -3.25 -7.20
C ALA A 77 -10.43 -4.23 -8.34
N LYS A 78 -11.71 -4.60 -8.48
CA LYS A 78 -12.15 -5.65 -9.42
C LYS A 78 -11.74 -5.38 -10.87
N ASP A 79 -11.79 -4.13 -11.29
CA ASP A 79 -11.43 -3.74 -12.66
C ASP A 79 -9.93 -3.90 -12.91
N VAL A 80 -9.10 -3.60 -11.91
CA VAL A 80 -7.66 -3.80 -11.96
C VAL A 80 -7.34 -5.28 -12.09
N LEU A 81 -7.90 -6.12 -11.20
CA LEU A 81 -7.68 -7.57 -11.25
C LEU A 81 -8.16 -8.16 -12.56
N LYS A 82 -9.36 -7.80 -13.03
CA LYS A 82 -9.93 -8.27 -14.30
C LYS A 82 -9.01 -7.96 -15.47
N PHE A 83 -8.47 -6.75 -15.54
CA PHE A 83 -7.54 -6.35 -16.60
C PHE A 83 -6.33 -7.28 -16.67
N TRP A 84 -5.66 -7.56 -15.54
CA TRP A 84 -4.48 -8.41 -15.53
C TRP A 84 -4.79 -9.90 -15.75
N LEU A 85 -5.92 -10.39 -15.25
CA LEU A 85 -6.36 -11.76 -15.46
C LEU A 85 -6.73 -12.02 -16.93
N GLU A 86 -7.47 -11.11 -17.55
CA GLU A 86 -7.99 -11.31 -18.92
C GLU A 86 -6.97 -10.94 -19.99
N MET A 87 -6.29 -9.79 -19.86
CA MET A 87 -5.41 -9.26 -20.89
C MET A 87 -3.98 -9.80 -20.81
N PHE A 88 -3.50 -10.12 -19.62
CA PHE A 88 -2.14 -10.63 -19.42
C PHE A 88 -2.09 -12.06 -18.93
N HIS A 89 -3.25 -12.74 -18.89
CA HIS A 89 -3.36 -14.13 -18.49
C HIS A 89 -2.70 -14.46 -17.15
N ALA A 90 -2.80 -13.55 -16.19
CA ALA A 90 -2.33 -13.82 -14.83
C ALA A 90 -3.03 -15.08 -14.30
N PRO A 91 -2.30 -16.04 -13.71
CA PRO A 91 -2.87 -17.34 -13.34
C PRO A 91 -3.84 -17.27 -12.16
N ASP A 92 -3.74 -16.25 -11.35
CA ASP A 92 -4.54 -16.05 -10.14
C ASP A 92 -4.55 -14.56 -9.70
N PRO A 93 -5.45 -14.16 -8.78
CA PRO A 93 -5.54 -12.78 -8.31
C PRO A 93 -4.23 -12.24 -7.70
N ALA A 94 -3.49 -13.02 -6.94
CA ALA A 94 -2.24 -12.56 -6.32
C ALA A 94 -1.17 -12.26 -7.38
N SER A 95 -1.10 -13.07 -8.43
CA SER A 95 -0.25 -12.81 -9.59
C SER A 95 -0.68 -11.57 -10.36
N ALA A 96 -1.99 -11.32 -10.48
CA ALA A 96 -2.54 -10.10 -11.10
C ALA A 96 -2.17 -8.85 -10.30
N GLU A 97 -2.27 -8.90 -8.99
CA GLU A 97 -1.86 -7.82 -8.08
C GLU A 97 -0.35 -7.55 -8.16
N ALA A 98 0.47 -8.60 -8.18
CA ALA A 98 1.91 -8.47 -8.35
C ALA A 98 2.29 -7.84 -9.70
N LEU A 99 1.61 -8.22 -10.79
CA LEU A 99 1.81 -7.60 -12.10
C LEU A 99 1.41 -6.12 -12.08
N HIS A 100 0.30 -5.76 -11.44
CA HIS A 100 -0.12 -4.37 -11.28
C HIS A 100 0.90 -3.57 -10.46
N ALA A 101 1.32 -4.11 -9.33
CA ALA A 101 2.36 -3.50 -8.51
C ALA A 101 3.67 -3.29 -9.29
N SER A 102 4.10 -4.31 -10.06
CA SER A 102 5.32 -4.26 -10.86
C SER A 102 5.24 -3.24 -12.01
N LYS A 103 4.20 -3.32 -12.84
CA LYS A 103 4.14 -2.66 -14.16
C LYS A 103 3.40 -1.33 -14.19
N ALA A 104 2.40 -1.16 -13.32
CA ALA A 104 1.53 0.01 -13.36
C ALA A 104 1.76 0.99 -12.20
N SER A 105 2.31 0.54 -11.08
CA SER A 105 2.47 1.38 -9.90
C SER A 105 3.85 2.00 -9.80
N GLY A 106 3.91 3.28 -9.48
CA GLY A 106 5.15 3.99 -9.16
C GLY A 106 5.59 3.81 -7.70
N ALA A 107 4.63 3.54 -6.81
CA ALA A 107 4.88 3.18 -5.42
C ALA A 107 3.85 2.17 -4.91
N VAL A 108 4.24 1.40 -3.93
CA VAL A 108 3.39 0.45 -3.20
C VAL A 108 3.43 0.80 -1.72
N VAL A 109 2.27 0.92 -1.10
CA VAL A 109 2.15 1.10 0.35
C VAL A 109 1.37 -0.10 0.90
N ILE A 110 1.94 -0.82 1.87
CA ILE A 110 1.29 -1.99 2.44
C ILE A 110 1.14 -1.88 3.95
N PHE A 111 -0.05 -2.22 4.44
CA PHE A 111 -0.41 -2.29 5.86
C PHE A 111 -0.65 -3.76 6.26
N PRO A 112 0.39 -4.50 6.68
CA PRO A 112 0.26 -5.91 7.01
C PRO A 112 -0.48 -6.10 8.33
N GLY A 113 -1.80 -6.24 8.26
CA GLY A 113 -2.69 -6.41 9.42
C GLY A 113 -3.57 -7.67 9.34
N SER A 114 -3.44 -8.47 8.27
CA SER A 114 -4.15 -9.74 8.08
C SER A 114 -3.20 -10.80 7.51
N PHE A 115 -3.59 -12.07 7.55
CA PHE A 115 -2.81 -13.16 6.91
C PHE A 115 -2.62 -12.91 5.41
N GLY A 116 -3.65 -12.41 4.71
CA GLY A 116 -3.56 -12.07 3.29
C GLY A 116 -2.52 -10.99 3.04
N SER A 117 -2.60 -9.86 3.72
CA SER A 117 -1.67 -8.76 3.54
C SER A 117 -0.22 -9.09 3.98
N MET A 118 -0.04 -10.03 4.92
CA MET A 118 1.29 -10.56 5.26
C MET A 118 1.84 -11.45 4.13
N ALA A 119 0.99 -12.27 3.50
CA ALA A 119 1.39 -13.08 2.35
C ALA A 119 1.74 -12.21 1.14
N GLU A 120 0.98 -11.16 0.87
CA GLU A 120 1.27 -10.14 -0.17
C GLU A 120 2.62 -9.46 0.10
N LEU A 121 2.88 -9.02 1.33
CA LEU A 121 4.17 -8.44 1.70
C LEU A 121 5.32 -9.40 1.43
N ALA A 122 5.17 -10.67 1.80
CA ALA A 122 6.19 -11.68 1.55
C ALA A 122 6.41 -11.95 0.04
N LEU A 123 5.34 -11.90 -0.76
CA LEU A 123 5.41 -12.04 -2.21
C LEU A 123 6.14 -10.85 -2.84
N PHE A 124 5.82 -9.63 -2.44
CA PHE A 124 6.41 -8.40 -2.98
C PHE A 124 7.88 -8.23 -2.57
N ALA A 125 8.23 -8.61 -1.35
CA ALA A 125 9.61 -8.56 -0.86
C ALA A 125 10.58 -9.47 -1.63
N ARG A 126 10.07 -10.43 -2.40
CA ARG A 126 10.87 -11.35 -3.23
C ARG A 126 11.06 -10.85 -4.67
N GLN A 127 10.40 -9.77 -5.06
CA GLN A 127 10.47 -9.20 -6.39
C GLN A 127 11.15 -7.84 -6.30
N ASP A 128 12.39 -7.73 -6.76
CA ASP A 128 13.23 -6.54 -6.59
C ASP A 128 12.54 -5.28 -7.11
N ASP A 129 11.89 -5.34 -8.27
CA ASP A 129 11.19 -4.22 -8.90
C ASP A 129 9.95 -3.74 -8.13
N ILE A 130 9.39 -4.57 -7.26
CA ILE A 130 8.31 -4.19 -6.34
C ILE A 130 8.91 -3.76 -5.00
N ALA A 131 9.86 -4.51 -4.47
CA ALA A 131 10.47 -4.26 -3.16
C ALA A 131 11.09 -2.86 -3.07
N GLU A 132 11.79 -2.41 -4.12
CA GLU A 132 12.46 -1.10 -4.18
C GLU A 132 11.49 0.09 -4.07
N LYS A 133 10.22 -0.09 -4.43
CA LYS A 133 9.19 0.95 -4.37
C LYS A 133 8.11 0.69 -3.32
N THR A 134 8.33 -0.31 -2.44
CA THR A 134 7.38 -0.69 -1.39
C THR A 134 7.73 -0.05 -0.06
N VAL A 135 6.72 0.57 0.56
CA VAL A 135 6.74 1.04 1.95
C VAL A 135 5.79 0.18 2.77
N ALA A 136 6.33 -0.58 3.72
CA ALA A 136 5.53 -1.35 4.67
C ALA A 136 5.33 -0.55 5.96
N ILE A 137 4.08 -0.31 6.34
CA ILE A 137 3.71 0.36 7.58
C ILE A 137 3.20 -0.69 8.56
N VAL A 138 4.05 -1.04 9.51
CA VAL A 138 3.85 -2.17 10.42
C VAL A 138 3.38 -1.67 11.77
N HIS A 139 2.35 -2.29 12.34
CA HIS A 139 1.90 -2.01 13.69
C HIS A 139 3.01 -2.35 14.70
N GLU A 140 3.13 -1.56 15.76
CA GLU A 140 4.21 -1.72 16.76
C GLU A 140 4.27 -3.10 17.40
N THR A 141 3.14 -3.77 17.56
CA THR A 141 3.06 -5.16 18.05
C THR A 141 3.94 -6.12 17.24
N TYR A 142 4.14 -5.85 15.94
CA TYR A 142 4.97 -6.67 15.07
C TYR A 142 6.38 -6.12 14.87
N SER A 143 6.70 -4.96 15.42
CA SER A 143 8.00 -4.31 15.24
C SER A 143 9.20 -5.15 15.67
N SER A 144 9.01 -6.03 16.66
CA SER A 144 10.06 -6.94 17.15
C SER A 144 10.48 -7.99 16.11
N PHE A 145 9.61 -8.37 15.18
CA PHE A 145 9.93 -9.33 14.12
C PHE A 145 10.83 -8.73 13.04
N PHE A 146 10.75 -7.41 12.84
CA PHE A 146 11.49 -6.70 11.80
C PHE A 146 12.82 -6.08 12.29
N ARG A 147 13.06 -6.09 13.62
CA ARG A 147 14.29 -5.53 14.22
C ARG A 147 15.45 -6.51 14.35
N ARG A 148 15.31 -7.75 13.92
CA ARG A 148 16.31 -8.81 14.03
C ARG A 148 16.96 -9.17 12.69
N GLY A 149 17.14 -8.17 11.85
CA GLY A 149 17.90 -8.27 10.61
C GLY A 149 19.25 -7.60 10.73
#